data_59bfee7d14eed1e7a90e68e78ec4896f
#
_entry.id   59bfee7d14eed1e7a90e68e78ec4896f
#
_cell.length_a   1.000
_cell.length_b   1.000
_cell.length_c   1.000
_cell.angle_alpha   90.00
_cell.angle_beta   90.00
_cell.angle_gamma   90.00
#
_symmetry.space_group_name_H-M   'P 1'
#
loop_
_entity.id
_entity.type
_entity.pdbx_description
1 polymer ?
#
loop_
_entity_poly.entity_id
_entity_poly.type
_entity_poly.pdbx_seq_one_letter_code
_entity_poly.pdbx_strand_id
1 'polypeptide(L)'
;MTFKNILVPVDGSDASMEAVSLACTTAKRNRGKVFVVYVIEVPRSLPLDANLGPEAVKGEEILSRAEQRAEEVDFQVQGELLQARDVSHAIVDEAIERNVDGIILAVSYKRPLAEGTGFAWPRGGKPAPLPGEFHLGRVFQYVLQNAPCEVWIIRLPMVE
;
A
#
# COMPACT_ATOMS: atom_id res chain seq x y z
N MET A 1 9.02 -21.35 -5.32
CA MET A 1 8.73 -20.54 -4.13
C MET A 1 7.25 -20.21 -4.10
N THR A 2 6.59 -20.50 -3.00
CA THR A 2 5.14 -20.33 -2.92
C THR A 2 4.81 -18.94 -2.41
N PHE A 3 4.10 -18.13 -3.18
CA PHE A 3 3.62 -16.81 -2.78
C PHE A 3 2.39 -16.98 -1.90
N LYS A 4 2.63 -17.23 -0.63
CA LYS A 4 1.65 -17.78 0.30
C LYS A 4 1.19 -16.78 1.36
N ASN A 5 2.14 -16.22 2.11
CA ASN A 5 1.86 -15.23 3.14
C ASN A 5 2.15 -13.85 2.58
N ILE A 6 1.13 -13.02 2.51
CA ILE A 6 1.18 -11.77 1.74
C ILE A 6 0.87 -10.59 2.64
N LEU A 7 1.67 -9.55 2.55
CA LEU A 7 1.44 -8.28 3.21
C LEU A 7 0.87 -7.28 2.20
N VAL A 8 -0.21 -6.62 2.54
CA VAL A 8 -0.83 -5.60 1.70
C VAL A 8 -0.97 -4.31 2.50
N PRO A 9 -0.12 -3.32 2.25
CA PRO A 9 -0.34 -1.99 2.81
C PRO A 9 -1.51 -1.31 2.11
N VAL A 10 -2.38 -0.69 2.88
CA VAL A 10 -3.56 0.01 2.34
C VAL A 10 -3.53 1.48 2.75
N ASP A 11 -4.00 2.34 1.87
CA ASP A 11 -4.09 3.78 2.09
C ASP A 11 -5.51 4.33 1.90
N GLY A 12 -6.47 3.45 1.68
CA GLY A 12 -7.85 3.81 1.44
C GLY A 12 -8.20 4.05 -0.02
N SER A 13 -7.22 4.01 -0.92
CA SER A 13 -7.48 4.13 -2.36
C SER A 13 -8.16 2.87 -2.91
N ASP A 14 -8.88 3.03 -4.02
CA ASP A 14 -9.47 1.88 -4.72
C ASP A 14 -8.38 0.92 -5.20
N ALA A 15 -7.23 1.46 -5.59
CA ALA A 15 -6.09 0.63 -5.99
C ALA A 15 -5.64 -0.29 -4.86
N SER A 16 -5.53 0.22 -3.63
CA SER A 16 -5.14 -0.62 -2.49
C SER A 16 -6.18 -1.70 -2.21
N MET A 17 -7.46 -1.43 -2.42
CA MET A 17 -8.51 -2.43 -2.26
C MET A 17 -8.43 -3.53 -3.32
N GLU A 18 -8.07 -3.18 -4.56
CA GLU A 18 -7.80 -4.17 -5.61
C GLU A 18 -6.59 -5.06 -5.24
N ALA A 19 -5.57 -4.48 -4.63
CA ALA A 19 -4.44 -5.25 -4.12
C ALA A 19 -4.88 -6.26 -3.06
N VAL A 20 -5.81 -5.88 -2.17
CA VAL A 20 -6.38 -6.79 -1.17
C VAL A 20 -7.11 -7.95 -1.86
N SER A 21 -7.93 -7.66 -2.85
CA SER A 21 -8.66 -8.70 -3.59
C SER A 21 -7.72 -9.70 -4.25
N LEU A 22 -6.68 -9.20 -4.91
CA LEU A 22 -5.69 -10.07 -5.55
C LEU A 22 -4.93 -10.90 -4.53
N ALA A 23 -4.51 -10.30 -3.43
CA ALA A 23 -3.80 -11.00 -2.37
C ALA A 23 -4.65 -12.13 -1.79
N CYS A 24 -5.93 -11.85 -1.53
CA CYS A 24 -6.85 -12.84 -0.99
C CYS A 24 -7.05 -14.01 -1.96
N THR A 25 -7.23 -13.73 -3.24
CA THR A 25 -7.38 -14.77 -4.26
C THR A 25 -6.13 -15.63 -4.35
N THR A 26 -4.96 -15.00 -4.33
CA THR A 26 -3.68 -15.70 -4.41
C THR A 26 -3.43 -16.54 -3.16
N ALA A 27 -3.63 -15.96 -1.98
CA ALA A 27 -3.41 -16.67 -0.72
C ALA A 27 -4.39 -17.84 -0.54
N LYS A 28 -5.64 -17.64 -0.95
CA LYS A 28 -6.65 -18.70 -0.89
C LYS A 28 -6.22 -19.89 -1.75
N ARG A 29 -5.75 -19.64 -2.96
CA ARG A 29 -5.24 -20.68 -3.85
C ARG A 29 -4.05 -21.42 -3.25
N ASN A 30 -3.17 -20.69 -2.59
CA ASN A 30 -1.93 -21.23 -2.03
C ASN A 30 -2.05 -21.65 -0.57
N ARG A 31 -3.24 -21.54 0.02
CA ARG A 31 -3.50 -21.85 1.44
C ARG A 31 -2.65 -21.01 2.39
N GLY A 32 -2.53 -19.74 2.07
CA GLY A 32 -1.74 -18.79 2.84
C GLY A 32 -2.57 -17.84 3.68
N LYS A 33 -1.92 -16.76 4.09
CA LYS A 33 -2.51 -15.71 4.92
C LYS A 33 -2.28 -14.35 4.27
N VAL A 34 -3.19 -13.42 4.55
CA VAL A 34 -3.03 -12.03 4.10
C VAL A 34 -3.06 -11.13 5.34
N PHE A 35 -2.04 -10.30 5.44
CA PHE A 35 -1.94 -9.28 6.47
C PHE A 35 -2.16 -7.92 5.79
N VAL A 36 -3.17 -7.19 6.25
CA VAL A 36 -3.47 -5.86 5.72
C VAL A 36 -3.06 -4.84 6.76
N VAL A 37 -2.23 -3.88 6.40
CA VAL A 37 -1.74 -2.88 7.34
C VAL A 37 -2.07 -1.48 6.86
N TYR A 38 -2.50 -0.66 7.80
CA TYR A 38 -2.63 0.78 7.62
C TYR A 38 -1.64 1.46 8.56
N VAL A 39 -0.78 2.31 8.02
CA VAL A 39 0.24 2.98 8.81
C VAL A 39 -0.12 4.45 8.96
N ILE A 40 -0.24 4.89 10.22
CA ILE A 40 -0.37 6.31 10.55
C ILE A 40 1.03 6.88 10.70
N GLU A 41 1.36 7.87 9.89
CA GLU A 41 2.64 8.55 10.02
C GLU A 41 2.54 9.59 11.14
N VAL A 42 3.36 9.41 12.17
CA VAL A 42 3.35 10.29 13.34
C VAL A 42 4.40 11.38 13.16
N PRO A 43 3.99 12.68 13.23
CA PRO A 43 4.95 13.77 13.14
C PRO A 43 6.00 13.70 14.25
N ARG A 44 7.20 14.17 13.96
CA ARG A 44 8.30 14.16 14.94
C ARG A 44 8.02 15.06 16.15
N SER A 45 7.09 16.00 16.02
CA SER A 45 6.66 16.86 17.11
C SER A 45 5.83 16.15 18.17
N LEU A 46 5.37 14.93 17.89
CA LEU A 46 4.53 14.15 18.78
C LEU A 46 5.25 12.86 19.20
N PRO A 47 4.92 12.31 20.39
CA PRO A 47 5.39 10.98 20.77
C PRO A 47 4.88 9.93 19.76
N LEU A 48 5.63 8.86 19.60
CA LEU A 48 5.25 7.78 18.67
C LEU A 48 3.93 7.11 19.10
N ASP A 49 3.64 7.08 20.36
CA ASP A 49 2.40 6.53 20.91
C ASP A 49 1.31 7.59 21.15
N ALA A 50 1.43 8.75 20.49
CA ALA A 50 0.45 9.81 20.61
C ALA A 50 -0.96 9.32 20.24
N ASN A 51 -1.96 9.86 20.94
CA ASN A 51 -3.35 9.55 20.63
C ASN A 51 -3.79 10.36 19.41
N LEU A 52 -3.84 9.69 18.27
CA LEU A 52 -4.26 10.27 17.00
C LEU A 52 -5.67 9.77 16.65
N GLY A 53 -6.65 10.16 17.48
CA GLY A 53 -8.02 9.67 17.39
C GLY A 53 -8.64 9.73 16.00
N PRO A 54 -8.66 10.92 15.32
CA PRO A 54 -9.24 11.00 13.98
C PRO A 54 -8.54 10.12 12.95
N GLU A 55 -7.22 10.04 12.99
CA GLU A 55 -6.44 9.20 12.09
C GLU A 55 -6.67 7.72 12.37
N ALA A 56 -6.82 7.36 13.64
CA ALA A 56 -7.12 5.98 14.03
C ALA A 56 -8.50 5.56 13.53
N VAL A 57 -9.51 6.42 13.64
CA VAL A 57 -10.86 6.15 13.13
C VAL A 57 -10.81 5.93 11.63
N LYS A 58 -10.11 6.80 10.91
CA LYS A 58 -9.94 6.67 9.46
C LYS A 58 -9.26 5.35 9.10
N GLY A 59 -8.22 5.00 9.82
CA GLY A 59 -7.50 3.73 9.59
C GLY A 59 -8.37 2.51 9.83
N GLU A 60 -9.18 2.53 10.89
CA GLU A 60 -10.11 1.43 11.18
C GLU A 60 -11.17 1.29 10.10
N GLU A 61 -11.67 2.39 9.58
CA GLU A 61 -12.63 2.36 8.46
C GLU A 61 -12.00 1.77 7.20
N ILE A 62 -10.76 2.12 6.91
CA ILE A 62 -10.03 1.59 5.76
C ILE A 62 -9.79 0.09 5.92
N LEU A 63 -9.36 -0.33 7.10
CA LEU A 63 -9.16 -1.75 7.40
C LEU A 63 -10.47 -2.54 7.30
N SER A 64 -11.57 -1.94 7.77
CA SER A 64 -12.90 -2.55 7.66
C SER A 64 -13.30 -2.76 6.20
N ARG A 65 -13.03 -1.79 5.33
CA ARG A 65 -13.27 -1.92 3.89
C ARG A 65 -12.43 -3.05 3.28
N ALA A 66 -11.18 -3.18 3.72
CA ALA A 66 -10.32 -4.28 3.27
C ALA A 66 -10.87 -5.64 3.69
N GLU A 67 -11.37 -5.74 4.92
CA GLU A 67 -12.01 -6.95 5.41
C GLU A 67 -13.26 -7.31 4.59
N GLN A 68 -14.07 -6.31 4.26
CA GLN A 68 -15.25 -6.51 3.40
C GLN A 68 -14.85 -6.99 2.00
N ARG A 69 -13.77 -6.42 1.45
CA ARG A 69 -13.28 -6.83 0.14
C ARG A 69 -12.80 -8.29 0.17
N ALA A 70 -12.18 -8.72 1.26
CA ALA A 70 -11.77 -10.10 1.47
C ALA A 70 -12.98 -11.03 1.54
N GLU A 71 -14.04 -10.63 2.23
CA GLU A 71 -15.27 -11.41 2.33
C GLU A 71 -15.91 -11.67 0.97
N GLU A 72 -15.80 -10.73 0.04
CA GLU A 72 -16.32 -10.89 -1.32
C GLU A 72 -15.69 -12.08 -2.06
N VAL A 73 -14.47 -12.45 -1.70
CA VAL A 73 -13.78 -13.62 -2.26
C VAL A 73 -13.72 -14.77 -1.26
N ASP A 74 -14.55 -14.72 -0.22
CA ASP A 74 -14.67 -15.75 0.80
C ASP A 74 -13.34 -16.04 1.49
N PHE A 75 -12.69 -14.97 1.97
CA PHE A 75 -11.39 -15.03 2.64
C PHE A 75 -11.37 -14.09 3.84
N GLN A 76 -10.57 -14.40 4.86
CA GLN A 76 -10.38 -13.54 6.02
C GLN A 76 -8.96 -13.02 6.06
N VAL A 77 -8.82 -11.71 6.25
CA VAL A 77 -7.52 -11.05 6.39
C VAL A 77 -7.27 -10.69 7.85
N GLN A 78 -6.01 -10.51 8.18
CA GLN A 78 -5.61 -9.97 9.48
C GLN A 78 -5.24 -8.51 9.28
N GLY A 79 -6.09 -7.62 9.80
CA GLY A 79 -5.87 -6.18 9.72
C GLY A 79 -5.10 -5.66 10.92
N GLU A 80 -4.21 -4.69 10.68
CA GLU A 80 -3.45 -4.07 11.75
C GLU A 80 -3.24 -2.59 11.48
N LEU A 81 -3.42 -1.79 12.52
CA LEU A 81 -3.19 -0.35 12.52
C LEU A 81 -1.86 -0.08 13.20
N LEU A 82 -0.95 0.57 12.50
CA LEU A 82 0.38 0.88 13.01
C LEU A 82 0.60 2.39 13.07
N GLN A 83 1.39 2.82 14.05
CA GLN A 83 1.90 4.18 14.13
C GLN A 83 3.41 4.14 13.92
N ALA A 84 3.92 4.97 13.03
CA ALA A 84 5.33 4.98 12.71
C ALA A 84 5.78 6.37 12.24
N ARG A 85 7.09 6.60 12.29
CA ARG A 85 7.67 7.85 11.78
C ARG A 85 7.70 7.89 10.26
N ASP A 86 7.84 6.73 9.63
CA ASP A 86 7.94 6.60 8.19
C ASP A 86 7.15 5.37 7.73
N VAL A 87 6.23 5.60 6.81
CA VAL A 87 5.32 4.54 6.31
C VAL A 87 6.11 3.43 5.61
N SER A 88 7.05 3.78 4.77
CA SER A 88 7.79 2.78 3.98
C SER A 88 8.66 1.88 4.84
N HIS A 89 9.31 2.45 5.85
CA HIS A 89 10.09 1.68 6.82
C HIS A 89 9.19 0.72 7.62
N ALA A 90 8.03 1.19 8.04
CA ALA A 90 7.08 0.37 8.78
C ALA A 90 6.61 -0.83 7.96
N ILE A 91 6.35 -0.64 6.67
CA ILE A 91 5.93 -1.73 5.78
C ILE A 91 7.04 -2.78 5.68
N VAL A 92 8.27 -2.37 5.47
CA VAL A 92 9.40 -3.31 5.37
C VAL A 92 9.61 -4.04 6.70
N ASP A 93 9.54 -3.34 7.82
CA ASP A 93 9.69 -3.94 9.14
C ASP A 93 8.60 -4.97 9.41
N GLU A 94 7.35 -4.69 9.05
CA GLU A 94 6.26 -5.65 9.18
C GLU A 94 6.49 -6.90 8.32
N ALA A 95 6.99 -6.70 7.11
CA ALA A 95 7.30 -7.82 6.22
C ALA A 95 8.38 -8.73 6.83
N ILE A 96 9.37 -8.14 7.49
CA ILE A 96 10.44 -8.88 8.17
C ILE A 96 9.88 -9.62 9.38
N GLU A 97 9.15 -8.91 10.25
CA GLU A 97 8.62 -9.50 11.49
C GLU A 97 7.65 -10.64 11.23
N ARG A 98 6.80 -10.49 10.24
CA ARG A 98 5.80 -11.51 9.90
C ARG A 98 6.33 -12.58 8.97
N ASN A 99 7.56 -12.43 8.50
CA ASN A 99 8.21 -13.39 7.61
C ASN A 99 7.32 -13.72 6.40
N VAL A 100 6.78 -12.67 5.77
CA VAL A 100 5.90 -12.86 4.62
C VAL A 100 6.68 -13.25 3.37
N ASP A 101 5.99 -13.92 2.46
CA ASP A 101 6.58 -14.35 1.18
C ASP A 101 6.54 -13.25 0.13
N GLY A 102 5.63 -12.32 0.28
CA GLY A 102 5.48 -11.24 -0.67
C GLY A 102 4.70 -10.07 -0.16
N ILE A 103 4.89 -8.95 -0.85
CA ILE A 103 4.14 -7.70 -0.63
C ILE A 103 3.44 -7.37 -1.95
N ILE A 104 2.16 -7.04 -1.89
CA ILE A 104 1.43 -6.57 -3.06
C ILE A 104 1.09 -5.11 -2.86
N LEU A 105 1.51 -4.28 -3.80
CA LEU A 105 1.20 -2.86 -3.87
C LEU A 105 0.45 -2.59 -5.16
N ALA A 106 -0.52 -1.70 -5.10
CA ALA A 106 -1.24 -1.30 -6.31
C ALA A 106 -1.27 0.22 -6.44
N VAL A 107 -1.19 0.69 -7.66
CA VAL A 107 -1.21 2.09 -8.00
C VAL A 107 -2.22 2.33 -9.11
N SER A 108 -2.96 3.42 -8.99
CA SER A 108 -3.92 3.82 -10.03
C SER A 108 -3.20 4.34 -11.26
N TYR A 109 -3.81 4.13 -12.41
CA TYR A 109 -3.35 4.75 -13.62
C TYR A 109 -3.39 6.27 -13.47
N LYS A 110 -2.29 6.92 -13.77
CA LYS A 110 -2.24 8.37 -13.86
C LYS A 110 -2.00 8.74 -15.32
N ARG A 111 -2.92 9.51 -15.86
CA ARG A 111 -2.77 9.96 -17.22
C ARG A 111 -1.45 10.68 -17.37
N PRO A 112 -0.64 10.36 -18.39
CA PRO A 112 0.58 11.11 -18.65
C PRO A 112 0.23 12.58 -18.78
N LEU A 113 1.14 13.44 -18.37
CA LEU A 113 0.98 14.87 -18.52
C LEU A 113 0.91 15.18 -20.00
N ALA A 114 -0.29 15.29 -20.47
CA ALA A 114 -0.50 15.78 -21.79
C ALA A 114 -0.91 17.22 -21.68
N GLU A 115 -0.31 18.01 -22.49
CA GLU A 115 -0.90 19.24 -22.99
C GLU A 115 -1.66 20.09 -21.97
N GLY A 116 -0.98 20.97 -21.31
CA GLY A 116 -1.62 22.06 -20.58
C GLY A 116 -2.56 21.64 -19.45
N THR A 117 -2.52 20.42 -19.00
CA THR A 117 -3.35 19.96 -17.90
C THR A 117 -2.83 20.43 -16.56
N GLY A 118 -2.02 21.47 -16.56
CA GLY A 118 -1.71 22.18 -15.33
C GLY A 118 -1.03 21.35 -14.25
N PHE A 119 -0.15 20.47 -14.64
CA PHE A 119 0.69 19.82 -13.64
C PHE A 119 1.59 20.87 -13.01
N ALA A 120 1.21 21.25 -11.81
CA ALA A 120 2.06 22.10 -11.02
C ALA A 120 3.20 21.25 -10.46
N TRP A 121 4.41 21.61 -10.82
CA TRP A 121 5.58 21.06 -10.18
C TRP A 121 5.48 21.22 -8.69
N PRO A 122 5.78 20.17 -7.92
CA PRO A 122 6.07 20.38 -6.52
C PRO A 122 7.17 21.42 -6.45
N ARG A 123 6.94 22.47 -5.68
CA ARG A 123 7.94 23.49 -5.43
C ARG A 123 9.21 22.78 -4.97
N GLY A 124 10.30 22.97 -5.68
CA GLY A 124 11.57 22.29 -5.41
C GLY A 124 12.29 21.86 -6.66
N GLY A 125 11.74 22.16 -7.82
CA GLY A 125 12.51 22.14 -9.07
C GLY A 125 12.88 20.78 -9.63
N LYS A 126 12.17 19.73 -9.29
CA LYS A 126 12.37 18.45 -9.98
C LYS A 126 11.65 18.48 -11.33
N PRO A 127 12.33 18.14 -12.41
CA PRO A 127 11.74 18.15 -13.74
C PRO A 127 10.61 17.13 -13.87
N ALA A 128 9.59 17.44 -14.69
CA ALA A 128 8.49 16.53 -14.98
C ALA A 128 9.04 15.23 -15.55
N PRO A 129 8.50 14.09 -15.13
CA PRO A 129 8.83 12.86 -15.84
C PRO A 129 8.55 13.07 -17.32
N LEU A 130 9.48 12.65 -18.14
CA LEU A 130 9.27 12.67 -19.59
C LEU A 130 8.07 11.80 -19.93
N PRO A 131 7.35 12.10 -21.03
CA PRO A 131 6.28 11.24 -21.48
C PRO A 131 6.75 9.78 -21.57
N GLY A 132 6.05 8.89 -20.86
CA GLY A 132 6.43 7.48 -20.78
C GLY A 132 7.25 7.09 -19.57
N GLU A 133 7.75 8.04 -18.81
CA GLU A 133 8.40 7.72 -17.54
C GLU A 133 7.35 7.42 -16.47
N PHE A 134 7.53 6.30 -15.80
CA PHE A 134 6.65 5.87 -14.73
C PHE A 134 7.27 6.22 -13.39
N HIS A 135 6.61 7.10 -12.65
CA HIS A 135 7.05 7.45 -11.30
C HIS A 135 6.27 6.67 -10.26
N LEU A 136 6.93 5.71 -9.67
CA LEU A 136 6.44 5.10 -8.45
C LEU A 136 6.62 6.10 -7.31
N GLY A 137 5.63 6.22 -6.45
CA GLY A 137 5.76 7.05 -5.27
C GLY A 137 6.93 6.60 -4.38
N ARG A 138 7.33 7.48 -3.48
CA ARG A 138 8.44 7.26 -2.56
C ARG A 138 8.32 5.95 -1.78
N VAL A 139 7.11 5.65 -1.31
CA VAL A 139 6.86 4.42 -0.55
C VAL A 139 7.15 3.19 -1.39
N PHE A 140 6.66 3.18 -2.63
CA PHE A 140 6.84 2.05 -3.53
C PHE A 140 8.30 1.82 -3.86
N GLN A 141 9.05 2.89 -4.12
CA GLN A 141 10.48 2.78 -4.40
C GLN A 141 11.25 2.19 -3.22
N TYR A 142 10.96 2.67 -2.02
CA TYR A 142 11.64 2.17 -0.83
C TYR A 142 11.33 0.68 -0.59
N VAL A 143 10.06 0.31 -0.68
CA VAL A 143 9.65 -1.09 -0.50
C VAL A 143 10.31 -1.97 -1.56
N LEU A 144 10.31 -1.52 -2.81
CA LEU A 144 10.91 -2.29 -3.90
C LEU A 144 12.40 -2.53 -3.67
N GLN A 145 13.11 -1.54 -3.14
CA GLN A 145 14.55 -1.63 -2.90
C GLN A 145 14.93 -2.39 -1.64
N ASN A 146 14.07 -2.42 -0.63
CA ASN A 146 14.44 -2.87 0.71
C ASN A 146 13.62 -4.04 1.24
N ALA A 147 12.57 -4.46 0.56
CA ALA A 147 11.75 -5.56 1.04
C ALA A 147 12.55 -6.87 1.11
N PRO A 148 12.32 -7.69 2.16
CA PRO A 148 13.03 -8.96 2.30
C PRO A 148 12.46 -10.06 1.42
N CYS A 149 11.41 -9.79 0.66
CA CYS A 149 10.60 -10.76 -0.03
C CYS A 149 10.25 -10.27 -1.44
N GLU A 150 9.53 -11.10 -2.16
CA GLU A 150 9.02 -10.75 -3.49
C GLU A 150 8.03 -9.57 -3.39
N VAL A 151 8.10 -8.65 -4.33
CA VAL A 151 7.22 -7.47 -4.36
C VAL A 151 6.49 -7.45 -5.70
N TRP A 152 5.17 -7.44 -5.63
CA TRP A 152 4.31 -7.28 -6.80
C TRP A 152 3.75 -5.87 -6.82
N ILE A 153 4.00 -5.14 -7.88
CA ILE A 153 3.43 -3.81 -8.08
C ILE A 153 2.47 -3.90 -9.25
N ILE A 154 1.23 -3.55 -8.98
CA ILE A 154 0.17 -3.62 -9.98
C ILE A 154 -0.29 -2.21 -10.30
N ARG A 155 -0.21 -1.83 -11.54
CA ARG A 155 -0.81 -0.59 -12.00
C ARG A 155 -2.18 -0.91 -12.59
N LEU A 156 -3.22 -0.33 -12.00
CA LEU A 156 -4.58 -0.53 -12.48
C LEU A 156 -4.76 0.13 -13.85
N PRO A 157 -5.64 -0.41 -14.67
CA PRO A 157 -5.92 0.21 -15.97
C PRO A 157 -6.61 1.54 -15.81
N MET A 158 -6.57 2.32 -16.89
CA MET A 158 -7.34 3.56 -16.97
C MET A 158 -8.83 3.25 -16.86
N VAL A 159 -9.51 3.97 -15.99
CA VAL A 159 -10.97 3.90 -15.85
C VAL A 159 -11.55 5.09 -16.60
N GLU A 160 -12.42 4.82 -17.56
CA GLU A 160 -13.13 5.86 -18.31
C GLU A 160 -14.33 6.38 -17.53
#